data_092f63b978901c7856721c39a968343e
#
_entry.id   092f63b978901c7856721c39a968343e
#
_cell.length_a   1.000
_cell.length_b   1.000
_cell.length_c   1.000
_cell.angle_alpha   90.00
_cell.angle_beta   90.00
_cell.angle_gamma   90.00
#
_symmetry.space_group_name_H-M   'P 1'
#
loop_
_entity.id
_entity.type
_entity.pdbx_description
1 polymer ?
#
loop_
_entity_poly.entity_id
_entity_poly.type
_entity_poly.pdbx_seq_one_letter_code
_entity_poly.pdbx_strand_id
1 'polypeptide(L)'
;MKLVYLLLASAALLPATSQAKWKPQYASNSPEIRDWYKSRKLTDAAAKRFAFKSCCDGSDKVETQFKVDKATGDDKWYYQNDGEWVEVPPDVIWWDEHSPTGEAVLFAVYGKPTCFFPPRGGL
;
A
#
# COMPACT_ATOMS: atom_id res chain seq x y z
N MET A 1 43.94 1.75 27.64
CA MET A 1 43.55 2.03 27.28
C MET A 1 42.95 2.01 26.30
N LYS A 2 42.40 2.34 26.00
CA LYS A 2 41.98 2.51 25.04
C LYS A 2 41.46 1.61 24.31
N LEU A 3 41.47 1.15 23.98
CA LEU A 3 41.14 0.22 23.22
C LEU A 3 39.81 -0.22 23.28
N VAL A 4 39.36 -0.21 24.00
CA VAL A 4 38.14 -0.64 24.26
C VAL A 4 37.11 -0.29 23.29
N TYR A 5 37.02 0.72 23.10
CA TYR A 5 36.12 1.20 22.28
C TYR A 5 35.66 0.50 21.12
N LEU A 6 36.26 0.44 20.46
CA LEU A 6 36.06 -0.20 19.28
C LEU A 6 34.93 -1.06 19.24
N LEU A 7 34.94 -1.93 19.84
CA LEU A 7 34.02 -2.95 19.77
C LEU A 7 32.65 -2.50 19.59
N LEU A 8 32.25 -1.72 20.22
CA LEU A 8 30.98 -1.30 20.18
C LEU A 8 30.48 -1.06 18.88
N ALA A 9 31.06 -0.43 18.25
CA ALA A 9 30.64 -0.05 16.98
C ALA A 9 29.98 -1.19 16.25
N SER A 10 30.58 -2.17 16.21
CA SER A 10 30.10 -3.23 15.41
C SER A 10 28.69 -3.61 15.67
N ALA A 11 28.34 -3.73 16.75
CA ALA A 11 27.06 -4.26 17.02
C ALA A 11 25.94 -3.58 16.31
N ALA A 12 26.02 -2.43 16.27
CA ALA A 12 24.91 -1.73 15.77
C ALA A 12 24.35 -2.05 14.44
N LEU A 13 25.01 -2.37 13.63
CA LEU A 13 24.54 -2.53 12.35
C LEU A 13 23.73 -3.63 11.95
N LEU A 14 23.83 -4.53 12.17
CA LEU A 14 23.19 -5.62 11.70
C LEU A 14 21.76 -5.67 11.54
N PRO A 15 21.08 -5.65 12.41
CA PRO A 15 19.71 -6.01 12.36
C PRO A 15 18.81 -5.42 11.36
N ALA A 16 19.01 -4.36 10.96
CA ALA A 16 18.01 -3.71 10.19
C ALA A 16 17.62 -4.26 8.85
N THR A 17 18.45 -4.95 8.24
CA THR A 17 18.19 -5.28 6.85
C THR A 17 17.00 -6.14 6.56
N SER A 18 16.64 -7.02 7.42
CA SER A 18 15.58 -7.95 7.11
C SER A 18 14.22 -7.28 6.94
N GLN A 19 14.08 -6.07 7.36
CA GLN A 19 12.80 -5.40 7.25
C GLN A 19 12.78 -4.32 6.20
N ALA A 20 13.77 -4.28 5.37
CA ALA A 20 13.91 -3.18 4.41
C ALA A 20 12.75 -3.08 3.43
N LYS A 21 12.08 -4.18 3.19
CA LYS A 21 11.02 -4.17 2.23
C LYS A 21 9.75 -3.49 2.74
N TRP A 22 9.59 -3.31 4.02
CA TRP A 22 8.42 -2.67 4.58
C TRP A 22 8.76 -1.27 5.03
N LYS A 23 7.88 -0.32 4.74
CA LYS A 23 8.03 1.02 5.30
C LYS A 23 7.85 0.92 6.79
N PRO A 24 8.52 1.76 7.58
CA PRO A 24 8.46 1.64 9.04
C PRO A 24 7.06 1.62 9.62
N GLN A 25 6.16 2.40 9.08
CA GLN A 25 4.80 2.46 9.61
C GLN A 25 4.03 1.16 9.36
N TYR A 26 4.45 0.37 8.40
CA TYR A 26 3.76 -0.89 8.10
C TYR A 26 4.45 -2.07 8.77
N ALA A 27 5.72 -1.96 9.05
CA ALA A 27 6.45 -3.06 9.70
C ALA A 27 5.90 -3.36 11.09
N SER A 28 5.25 -2.38 11.72
CA SER A 28 4.66 -2.58 13.04
C SER A 28 3.23 -3.11 12.99
N ASN A 29 2.67 -3.29 11.82
CA ASN A 29 1.34 -3.88 11.70
C ASN A 29 1.35 -5.32 12.14
N SER A 30 0.20 -5.81 12.56
CA SER A 30 0.07 -7.21 12.95
C SER A 30 0.37 -8.11 11.76
N PRO A 31 0.80 -9.34 11.99
CA PRO A 31 1.02 -10.28 10.90
C PRO A 31 -0.19 -10.46 10.01
N GLU A 32 -1.39 -10.41 10.57
CA GLU A 32 -2.62 -10.56 9.81
C GLU A 32 -2.74 -9.44 8.76
N ILE A 33 -2.47 -8.21 9.15
CA ILE A 33 -2.57 -7.09 8.22
C ILE A 33 -1.49 -7.18 7.15
N ARG A 34 -0.26 -7.52 7.54
CA ARG A 34 0.82 -7.65 6.56
C ARG A 34 0.56 -8.78 5.59
N ASP A 35 0.01 -9.90 6.08
CA ASP A 35 -0.31 -11.03 5.21
C ASP A 35 -1.41 -10.67 4.23
N TRP A 36 -2.37 -9.87 4.67
CA TRP A 36 -3.42 -9.41 3.78
C TRP A 36 -2.82 -8.59 2.65
N TYR A 37 -1.91 -7.65 2.95
CA TYR A 37 -1.25 -6.85 1.92
C TYR A 37 -0.53 -7.74 0.92
N LYS A 38 0.24 -8.71 1.41
CA LYS A 38 1.03 -9.56 0.52
C LYS A 38 0.18 -10.44 -0.37
N SER A 39 -1.00 -10.78 0.07
CA SER A 39 -1.83 -11.74 -0.67
C SER A 39 -2.78 -11.08 -1.66
N ARG A 40 -2.81 -9.76 -1.74
CA ARG A 40 -3.74 -9.08 -2.65
C ARG A 40 -3.29 -9.21 -4.09
N LYS A 41 -4.24 -9.42 -4.96
CA LYS A 41 -3.98 -9.60 -6.39
C LYS A 41 -4.72 -8.55 -7.19
N LEU A 42 -4.22 -8.27 -8.37
CA LEU A 42 -4.90 -7.36 -9.29
C LEU A 42 -6.28 -7.92 -9.63
N THR A 43 -7.20 -7.03 -9.95
CA THR A 43 -8.47 -7.46 -10.54
C THR A 43 -8.19 -8.11 -11.88
N ASP A 44 -9.12 -8.88 -12.39
CA ASP A 44 -8.98 -9.51 -13.71
C ASP A 44 -8.77 -8.44 -14.78
N ALA A 45 -9.47 -7.32 -14.68
CA ALA A 45 -9.34 -6.25 -15.67
C ALA A 45 -7.95 -5.63 -15.63
N ALA A 46 -7.43 -5.36 -14.44
CA ALA A 46 -6.10 -4.77 -14.32
C ALA A 46 -5.02 -5.75 -14.76
N ALA A 47 -5.21 -7.03 -14.50
CA ALA A 47 -4.23 -8.04 -14.86
C ALA A 47 -4.01 -8.13 -16.36
N LYS A 48 -4.94 -7.61 -17.16
CA LYS A 48 -4.77 -7.62 -18.61
C LYS A 48 -3.80 -6.56 -19.11
N ARG A 49 -3.54 -5.53 -18.33
CA ARG A 49 -2.65 -4.47 -18.79
C ARG A 49 -1.35 -4.36 -18.00
N PHE A 50 -1.21 -5.12 -16.93
CA PHE A 50 0.05 -5.15 -16.18
C PHE A 50 0.75 -6.48 -16.42
N ALA A 51 2.08 -6.46 -16.32
CA ALA A 51 2.87 -7.65 -16.54
C ALA A 51 2.96 -8.56 -15.31
N PHE A 52 2.33 -8.16 -14.20
CA PHE A 52 2.38 -8.90 -12.95
C PHE A 52 0.95 -9.08 -12.43
N LYS A 53 0.76 -9.91 -11.41
CA LYS A 53 -0.57 -10.23 -10.91
C LYS A 53 -0.80 -9.82 -9.45
N SER A 54 0.24 -9.42 -8.76
CA SER A 54 0.15 -9.07 -7.34
C SER A 54 -0.02 -7.57 -7.17
N CYS A 55 -0.79 -7.15 -6.17
CA CYS A 55 -0.87 -5.73 -5.82
C CYS A 55 0.43 -5.24 -5.19
N CYS A 56 1.33 -6.14 -4.88
CA CYS A 56 2.58 -5.88 -4.21
C CYS A 56 2.42 -5.90 -2.68
N ASP A 57 3.49 -5.65 -1.97
CA ASP A 57 3.45 -5.75 -0.51
C ASP A 57 3.28 -4.37 0.12
N GLY A 58 3.43 -4.29 1.41
CA GLY A 58 3.18 -3.05 2.14
C GLY A 58 4.08 -1.89 1.75
N SER A 59 5.18 -2.15 1.04
CA SER A 59 6.07 -1.07 0.64
C SER A 59 5.50 -0.24 -0.52
N ASP A 60 4.52 -0.77 -1.21
CA ASP A 60 3.91 -0.09 -2.34
C ASP A 60 2.58 0.57 -1.99
N LYS A 61 2.18 0.54 -0.74
CA LYS A 61 0.96 1.20 -0.29
C LYS A 61 1.16 2.71 -0.29
N VAL A 62 0.19 3.43 -0.79
CA VAL A 62 0.24 4.89 -0.87
C VAL A 62 -0.46 5.49 0.34
N GLU A 63 0.24 6.34 1.08
CA GLU A 63 -0.34 7.07 2.21
C GLU A 63 -0.81 8.41 1.70
N THR A 64 -2.12 8.57 1.56
CA THR A 64 -2.68 9.81 1.03
C THR A 64 -4.14 9.93 1.45
N GLN A 65 -4.80 10.95 0.97
CA GLN A 65 -6.21 11.19 1.23
C GLN A 65 -7.03 10.75 0.03
N PHE A 66 -8.25 10.32 0.28
CA PHE A 66 -9.15 9.83 -0.75
C PHE A 66 -10.48 10.57 -0.68
N LYS A 67 -11.16 10.65 -1.81
CA LYS A 67 -12.54 11.13 -1.85
C LYS A 67 -13.31 10.32 -2.89
N VAL A 68 -14.63 10.33 -2.75
CA VAL A 68 -15.49 9.64 -3.70
C VAL A 68 -16.51 10.63 -4.24
N ASP A 69 -16.75 10.57 -5.55
CA ASP A 69 -17.78 11.37 -6.20
C ASP A 69 -18.92 10.43 -6.59
N LYS A 70 -20.10 10.67 -6.02
CA LYS A 70 -21.28 9.82 -6.25
C LYS A 70 -22.30 10.49 -7.15
N ALA A 71 -21.96 11.62 -7.72
CA ALA A 71 -22.94 12.44 -8.41
C ALA A 71 -23.49 11.81 -9.70
N THR A 72 -22.73 10.91 -10.32
CA THR A 72 -23.14 10.33 -11.59
C THR A 72 -23.79 8.95 -11.45
N GLY A 73 -23.99 8.49 -10.23
CA GLY A 73 -24.58 7.18 -10.02
C GLY A 73 -23.55 6.08 -9.86
N ASP A 74 -22.41 6.22 -10.50
CA ASP A 74 -21.30 5.28 -10.31
C ASP A 74 -20.25 5.99 -9.46
N ASP A 75 -19.77 5.32 -8.42
CA ASP A 75 -18.78 5.90 -7.53
C ASP A 75 -17.48 6.09 -8.29
N LYS A 76 -16.95 7.32 -8.26
CA LYS A 76 -15.63 7.60 -8.80
C LYS A 76 -14.72 7.95 -7.65
N TRP A 77 -13.62 7.21 -7.52
CA TRP A 77 -12.68 7.41 -6.42
C TRP A 77 -11.48 8.21 -6.90
N TYR A 78 -10.99 9.08 -6.02
CA TYR A 78 -9.85 9.94 -6.31
C TYR A 78 -8.87 9.87 -5.15
N TYR A 79 -7.60 10.08 -5.43
CA TYR A 79 -6.57 10.19 -4.40
C TYR A 79 -5.78 11.47 -4.62
N GLN A 80 -5.21 11.99 -3.54
CA GLN A 80 -4.38 13.17 -3.59
C GLN A 80 -2.98 12.78 -4.04
N ASN A 81 -2.48 13.44 -5.07
CA ASN A 81 -1.13 13.22 -5.55
C ASN A 81 -0.52 14.57 -5.84
N ASP A 82 0.47 14.97 -5.02
CA ASP A 82 1.15 16.25 -5.18
C ASP A 82 0.19 17.44 -5.27
N GLY A 83 -0.80 17.45 -4.41
CA GLY A 83 -1.76 18.55 -4.34
C GLY A 83 -2.91 18.48 -5.32
N GLU A 84 -2.95 17.45 -6.14
CA GLU A 84 -4.00 17.29 -7.13
C GLU A 84 -4.82 16.02 -6.87
N TRP A 85 -6.11 16.11 -7.19
CA TRP A 85 -6.97 14.92 -7.12
C TRP A 85 -6.86 14.16 -8.44
N VAL A 86 -6.49 12.90 -8.33
CA VAL A 86 -6.31 12.04 -9.51
C VAL A 86 -7.30 10.89 -9.39
N GLU A 87 -8.00 10.59 -10.47
CA GLU A 87 -8.98 9.52 -10.45
C GLU A 87 -8.28 8.17 -10.33
N VAL A 88 -8.78 7.31 -9.46
CA VAL A 88 -8.33 5.92 -9.38
C VAL A 88 -8.95 5.19 -10.57
N PRO A 89 -8.15 4.56 -11.43
CA PRO A 89 -8.72 3.86 -12.58
C PRO A 89 -9.72 2.81 -12.13
N PRO A 90 -10.91 2.78 -12.73
CA PRO A 90 -11.95 1.83 -12.29
C PRO A 90 -11.52 0.38 -12.37
N ASP A 91 -10.63 0.04 -13.30
CA ASP A 91 -10.23 -1.36 -13.48
C ASP A 91 -9.35 -1.89 -12.36
N VAL A 92 -8.81 -1.02 -11.49
CA VAL A 92 -8.01 -1.50 -10.36
C VAL A 92 -8.82 -1.57 -9.07
N ILE A 93 -10.09 -1.24 -9.09
CA ILE A 93 -10.89 -1.14 -7.87
C ILE A 93 -11.53 -2.49 -7.53
N TRP A 94 -11.29 -2.95 -6.30
CA TRP A 94 -11.96 -4.11 -5.75
C TRP A 94 -13.21 -3.61 -5.03
N TRP A 95 -14.34 -3.61 -5.71
CA TRP A 95 -15.56 -2.99 -5.21
C TRP A 95 -16.17 -3.71 -4.01
N ASP A 96 -15.92 -4.99 -3.88
CA ASP A 96 -16.51 -5.81 -2.82
C ASP A 96 -15.50 -6.37 -1.83
N GLU A 97 -14.27 -5.86 -1.83
CA GLU A 97 -13.26 -6.25 -0.85
C GLU A 97 -12.79 -5.04 -0.07
N HIS A 98 -12.51 -5.24 1.19
CA HIS A 98 -12.03 -4.18 2.07
C HIS A 98 -10.84 -4.66 2.88
N SER A 99 -9.99 -3.74 3.31
CA SER A 99 -8.88 -4.11 4.15
C SER A 99 -9.37 -4.52 5.55
N PRO A 100 -8.56 -5.28 6.29
CA PRO A 100 -8.94 -5.65 7.65
C PRO A 100 -9.14 -4.44 8.56
N THR A 101 -8.50 -3.32 8.27
CA THR A 101 -8.67 -2.12 9.08
C THR A 101 -9.92 -1.34 8.70
N GLY A 102 -10.56 -1.65 7.60
CA GLY A 102 -11.71 -0.90 7.10
C GLY A 102 -11.37 0.38 6.39
N GLU A 103 -10.10 0.75 6.31
CA GLU A 103 -9.67 1.99 5.67
C GLU A 103 -9.45 1.79 4.18
N ALA A 104 -9.46 2.89 3.43
CA ALA A 104 -9.13 2.82 2.01
C ALA A 104 -7.66 2.43 1.85
N VAL A 105 -7.36 1.56 0.91
CA VAL A 105 -6.00 1.13 0.64
C VAL A 105 -5.74 1.22 -0.86
N LEU A 106 -4.69 1.95 -1.22
CA LEU A 106 -4.24 2.06 -2.61
C LEU A 106 -2.82 1.54 -2.71
N PHE A 107 -2.60 0.65 -3.67
CA PHE A 107 -1.25 0.24 -4.02
C PHE A 107 -0.89 0.86 -5.36
N ALA A 108 0.37 1.27 -5.50
CA ALA A 108 0.86 1.83 -6.75
C ALA A 108 2.30 1.37 -6.98
N VAL A 109 2.63 1.14 -8.24
CA VAL A 109 3.97 0.74 -8.63
C VAL A 109 4.46 1.79 -9.64
N TYR A 110 5.58 2.41 -9.34
CA TYR A 110 6.14 3.48 -10.16
C TYR A 110 5.11 4.59 -10.41
N GLY A 111 4.36 4.93 -9.38
CA GLY A 111 3.38 5.99 -9.47
C GLY A 111 2.08 5.63 -10.16
N LYS A 112 1.91 4.39 -10.57
CA LYS A 112 0.69 3.95 -11.27
C LYS A 112 -0.15 3.09 -10.34
N PRO A 113 -1.41 3.45 -10.08
CA PRO A 113 -2.28 2.62 -9.26
C PRO A 113 -2.44 1.22 -9.82
N THR A 114 -2.31 0.25 -8.97
CA THR A 114 -2.44 -1.16 -9.34
C THR A 114 -3.63 -1.84 -8.68
N CYS A 115 -3.95 -1.46 -7.45
CA CYS A 115 -5.08 -2.04 -6.71
C CYS A 115 -5.64 -1.00 -5.76
N PHE A 116 -6.95 -0.89 -5.70
CA PHE A 116 -7.60 -0.01 -4.74
C PHE A 116 -8.73 -0.76 -4.04
N PHE A 117 -8.75 -0.64 -2.72
CA PHE A 117 -9.76 -1.25 -1.86
C PHE A 117 -10.50 -0.11 -1.15
N PRO A 118 -11.77 0.13 -1.50
CA PRO A 118 -12.51 1.23 -0.88
C PRO A 118 -12.67 1.01 0.62
N PRO A 119 -12.89 2.09 1.37
CA PRO A 119 -13.12 1.94 2.81
C PRO A 119 -14.44 1.24 3.06
N ARG A 120 -14.50 0.51 4.17
CA ARG A 120 -15.74 -0.15 4.55
C ARG A 120 -16.77 0.91 4.93
N GLY A 121 -17.95 0.85 4.33
CA GLY A 121 -18.99 1.83 4.61
C GLY A 121 -18.84 3.14 3.87
N GLY A 122 -17.86 3.28 3.02
CA GLY A 122 -17.63 4.51 2.27
C GLY A 122 -16.97 5.58 3.15
N LEU A 123 -16.95 6.78 2.69
CA LEU A 123 -16.38 7.91 3.43
C LEU A 123 -17.46 8.74 4.10
#